data_d9e690ab994c8087ec978b9c4465fbcf
#
_entry.id   d9e690ab994c8087ec978b9c4465fbcf
#
_cell.length_a   1.000
_cell.length_b   1.000
_cell.length_c   1.000
_cell.angle_alpha   90.00
_cell.angle_beta   90.00
_cell.angle_gamma   90.00
#
_symmetry.space_group_name_H-M   'P 1'
#
loop_
_entity.id
_entity.type
_entity.pdbx_description
1 polymer ?
#
loop_
_entity_poly.entity_id
_entity_poly.type
_entity_poly.pdbx_seq_one_letter_code
_entity_poly.pdbx_strand_id
1 'polypeptide(L)'
;RAWAVDRVLSGDIITEQNIHSLDVCTWILDAAPVRAFGTGGRARPFAGDCWDHFAVVFWFPNDVLISFSSKQVGRDWDDIQCRIYGTEGTIDTHYGGPVVVHCDDKYNGGQTSRIYAEGVENNVKAFHASIVQGDFSNPTVAPSVRSNLTTILGRTAAYTKSEVTWTDMMRQAKAWEFPLDALRA
;
A
#
# COMPACT_ATOMS: atom_id res chain seq x y z
N ARG A 1 -14.51 18.24 4.80
CA ARG A 1 -13.02 18.31 4.91
C ARG A 1 -12.41 17.25 4.04
N ALA A 2 -11.27 17.57 3.41
CA ALA A 2 -10.51 16.63 2.60
C ALA A 2 -9.69 15.69 3.52
N TRP A 3 -10.34 14.71 4.14
CA TRP A 3 -9.74 13.78 5.09
C TRP A 3 -8.52 13.06 4.53
N ALA A 4 -8.52 12.78 3.24
CA ALA A 4 -7.43 12.06 2.56
C ALA A 4 -6.08 12.82 2.56
N VAL A 5 -6.10 14.13 2.78
CA VAL A 5 -4.90 14.96 2.87
C VAL A 5 -4.57 15.40 4.32
N ASP A 6 -5.35 14.92 5.28
CA ASP A 6 -5.07 15.04 6.71
C ASP A 6 -4.30 13.80 7.16
N ARG A 7 -3.10 14.00 7.65
CA ARG A 7 -2.15 12.95 7.97
C ARG A 7 -2.62 12.01 9.10
N VAL A 8 -3.36 12.53 10.06
CA VAL A 8 -3.88 11.72 11.17
C VAL A 8 -5.07 10.88 10.71
N LEU A 9 -5.96 11.44 9.89
CA LEU A 9 -7.15 10.76 9.42
C LEU A 9 -6.87 9.74 8.32
N SER A 10 -5.91 10.02 7.44
CA SER A 10 -5.58 9.14 6.31
C SER A 10 -4.42 8.17 6.58
N GLY A 11 -3.58 8.48 7.54
CA GLY A 11 -2.32 7.78 7.74
C GLY A 11 -1.20 8.25 6.81
N ASP A 12 -1.37 9.40 6.15
CA ASP A 12 -0.61 9.93 5.04
C ASP A 12 -0.84 9.13 3.73
N ILE A 13 -0.45 9.70 2.60
CA ILE A 13 -0.69 9.13 1.27
C ILE A 13 -0.06 7.75 1.07
N ILE A 14 1.03 7.45 1.76
CA ILE A 14 1.64 6.12 1.70
C ILE A 14 0.71 5.04 2.24
N THR A 15 -0.13 5.36 3.21
CA THR A 15 -1.09 4.43 3.83
C THR A 15 -2.46 4.51 3.14
N GLU A 16 -2.92 5.70 2.77
CA GLU A 16 -4.24 5.88 2.18
C GLU A 16 -4.28 5.49 0.71
N GLN A 17 -3.30 5.93 -0.08
CA GLN A 17 -3.29 5.76 -1.52
C GLN A 17 -2.28 4.72 -2.00
N ASN A 18 -1.06 4.76 -1.51
CA ASN A 18 0.01 3.93 -2.04
C ASN A 18 0.00 2.49 -1.53
N ILE A 19 -0.87 2.19 -0.56
CA ILE A 19 -1.08 0.83 -0.07
C ILE A 19 -1.40 -0.16 -1.20
N HIS A 20 -2.05 0.26 -2.27
CA HIS A 20 -2.42 -0.61 -3.39
C HIS A 20 -1.21 -1.32 -4.02
N SER A 21 -0.11 -0.61 -4.28
CA SER A 21 1.11 -1.24 -4.81
C SER A 21 1.82 -2.11 -3.78
N LEU A 22 1.87 -1.66 -2.52
CA LEU A 22 2.50 -2.40 -1.44
C LEU A 22 1.70 -3.65 -1.07
N ASP A 23 0.38 -3.61 -1.16
CA ASP A 23 -0.50 -4.77 -0.99
C ASP A 23 -0.23 -5.85 -2.05
N VAL A 24 -0.14 -5.47 -3.31
CA VAL A 24 0.23 -6.41 -4.39
C VAL A 24 1.57 -7.09 -4.10
N CYS A 25 2.57 -6.33 -3.66
CA CYS A 25 3.87 -6.90 -3.31
C CYS A 25 3.79 -7.87 -2.13
N THR A 26 3.13 -7.49 -1.03
CA THR A 26 3.00 -8.34 0.15
C THR A 26 2.14 -9.57 -0.12
N TRP A 27 1.15 -9.45 -1.00
CA TRP A 27 0.31 -10.57 -1.43
C TRP A 27 1.11 -11.60 -2.24
N ILE A 28 1.88 -11.15 -3.23
CA ILE A 28 2.70 -12.05 -4.06
C ILE A 28 3.82 -12.71 -3.25
N LEU A 29 4.46 -11.96 -2.35
CA LEU A 29 5.53 -12.48 -1.49
C LEU A 29 5.00 -13.31 -0.31
N ASP A 30 3.72 -13.21 0.01
CA ASP A 30 3.08 -13.75 1.21
C ASP A 30 3.90 -13.53 2.49
N ALA A 31 4.50 -12.38 2.62
CA ALA A 31 5.42 -12.04 3.71
C ALA A 31 5.26 -10.59 4.16
N ALA A 32 5.67 -10.31 5.39
CA ALA A 32 5.88 -8.97 5.90
C ALA A 32 7.36 -8.57 5.73
N PRO A 33 7.66 -7.27 5.56
CA PRO A 33 9.04 -6.81 5.58
C PRO A 33 9.64 -6.94 6.97
N VAL A 34 10.94 -7.16 7.05
CA VAL A 34 11.69 -7.23 8.31
C VAL A 34 12.16 -5.86 8.79
N ARG A 35 12.40 -4.94 7.86
CA ARG A 35 12.81 -3.56 8.11
C ARG A 35 12.57 -2.68 6.90
N ALA A 36 12.60 -1.36 7.12
CA ALA A 36 12.56 -0.37 6.06
C ALA A 36 13.50 0.80 6.37
N PHE A 37 13.94 1.48 5.31
CA PHE A 37 14.61 2.78 5.35
C PHE A 37 13.99 3.67 4.29
N GLY A 38 13.80 4.94 4.59
CA GLY A 38 13.16 5.81 3.63
C GLY A 38 13.33 7.29 3.88
N THR A 39 12.80 8.04 2.96
CA THR A 39 12.70 9.49 2.99
C THR A 39 11.49 9.94 2.18
N GLY A 40 11.22 11.20 2.21
CA GLY A 40 10.14 11.83 1.48
C GLY A 40 9.97 13.25 1.93
N GLY A 41 8.85 13.85 1.60
CA GLY A 41 8.60 15.19 2.02
C GLY A 41 7.39 15.83 1.36
N ARG A 42 7.33 17.14 1.50
CA ARG A 42 6.32 17.99 0.91
C ARG A 42 7.01 19.06 0.07
N ALA A 43 7.01 18.85 -1.24
CA ALA A 43 7.66 19.75 -2.19
C ALA A 43 6.73 20.88 -2.68
N ARG A 44 5.41 20.68 -2.59
CA ARG A 44 4.42 21.64 -3.10
C ARG A 44 3.40 22.02 -2.03
N PRO A 45 2.93 23.29 -2.03
CA PRO A 45 1.81 23.70 -1.17
C PRO A 45 0.50 23.10 -1.71
N PHE A 46 -0.25 22.42 -0.85
CA PHE A 46 -1.62 21.98 -1.06
C PHE A 46 -2.36 21.93 0.27
N ALA A 47 -3.68 21.76 0.25
CA ALA A 47 -4.46 21.65 1.48
C ALA A 47 -4.08 20.40 2.29
N GLY A 48 -4.09 20.52 3.63
CA GLY A 48 -3.73 19.43 4.52
C GLY A 48 -2.25 19.43 4.90
N ASP A 49 -1.80 18.36 5.54
CA ASP A 49 -0.44 18.22 6.10
C ASP A 49 0.28 16.94 5.67
N CYS A 50 -0.31 16.14 4.79
CA CYS A 50 0.33 14.98 4.19
C CYS A 50 1.58 15.35 3.40
N TRP A 51 2.48 14.41 3.26
CA TRP A 51 3.58 14.51 2.30
C TRP A 51 3.08 14.27 0.88
N ASP A 52 3.82 14.74 -0.12
CA ASP A 52 3.46 14.58 -1.52
C ASP A 52 4.33 13.56 -2.26
N HIS A 53 5.38 13.05 -1.61
CA HIS A 53 6.24 12.01 -2.19
C HIS A 53 6.93 11.20 -1.11
N PHE A 54 7.18 9.94 -1.44
CA PHE A 54 7.94 8.98 -0.64
C PHE A 54 8.94 8.22 -1.51
N ALA A 55 10.07 7.86 -0.91
CA ALA A 55 11.04 6.91 -1.43
C ALA A 55 11.47 5.99 -0.29
N VAL A 56 11.14 4.71 -0.39
CA VAL A 56 11.35 3.73 0.69
C VAL A 56 11.92 2.44 0.13
N VAL A 57 12.90 1.88 0.81
CA VAL A 57 13.38 0.52 0.57
C VAL A 57 12.89 -0.36 1.71
N PHE A 58 12.26 -1.48 1.37
CA PHE A 58 11.85 -2.51 2.31
C PHE A 58 12.68 -3.76 2.10
N TRP A 59 13.13 -4.38 3.18
CA TRP A 59 13.78 -5.69 3.19
C TRP A 59 12.78 -6.73 3.68
N PHE A 60 12.62 -7.76 2.89
CA PHE A 60 11.81 -8.93 3.19
C PHE A 60 12.70 -10.12 3.55
N PRO A 61 12.12 -11.22 4.08
CA PRO A 61 12.88 -12.46 4.22
C PRO A 61 13.53 -12.93 2.91
N ASN A 62 14.60 -13.72 3.01
CA ASN A 62 15.33 -14.28 1.87
C ASN A 62 15.97 -13.24 0.93
N ASP A 63 16.42 -12.13 1.51
CA ASP A 63 17.08 -11.00 0.80
C ASP A 63 16.26 -10.36 -0.32
N VAL A 64 14.94 -10.52 -0.28
CA VAL A 64 14.06 -9.83 -1.23
C VAL A 64 13.94 -8.35 -0.87
N LEU A 65 14.11 -7.48 -1.86
CA LEU A 65 14.04 -6.03 -1.73
C LEU A 65 12.86 -5.46 -2.51
N ILE A 66 12.17 -4.49 -1.91
CA ILE A 66 11.23 -3.62 -2.61
C ILE A 66 11.80 -2.20 -2.59
N SER A 67 11.99 -1.63 -3.78
CA SER A 67 12.24 -0.21 -3.98
C SER A 67 10.92 0.47 -4.31
N PHE A 68 10.40 1.24 -3.39
CA PHE A 68 9.14 1.94 -3.52
C PHE A 68 9.38 3.43 -3.71
N SER A 69 8.66 4.03 -4.66
CA SER A 69 8.61 5.47 -4.82
C SER A 69 7.20 5.93 -5.19
N SER A 70 6.82 7.10 -4.73
CA SER A 70 5.52 7.68 -5.06
C SER A 70 5.57 9.19 -5.20
N LYS A 71 4.66 9.73 -6.00
CA LYS A 71 4.28 11.14 -6.03
C LYS A 71 2.76 11.25 -5.94
N GLN A 72 2.23 12.21 -5.21
CA GLN A 72 0.79 12.47 -5.12
C GLN A 72 0.40 13.75 -5.86
N VAL A 73 1.32 14.70 -5.94
CA VAL A 73 1.08 15.98 -6.59
C VAL A 73 2.06 16.15 -7.75
N GLY A 74 1.54 16.35 -8.93
CA GLY A 74 2.34 16.51 -10.14
C GLY A 74 1.45 16.74 -11.35
N ARG A 75 2.07 16.98 -12.50
CA ARG A 75 1.40 17.06 -13.80
C ARG A 75 1.91 15.92 -14.67
N ASP A 76 1.12 15.64 -15.69
CA ASP A 76 1.39 14.71 -16.76
C ASP A 76 1.33 13.24 -16.31
N TRP A 77 2.29 12.45 -16.65
CA TRP A 77 2.21 11.00 -16.55
C TRP A 77 2.04 10.48 -15.13
N ASP A 78 0.93 9.76 -14.92
CA ASP A 78 0.64 9.03 -13.70
C ASP A 78 0.51 7.53 -14.00
N ASP A 79 1.14 6.72 -13.16
CA ASP A 79 1.05 5.28 -13.21
C ASP A 79 1.15 4.68 -11.80
N ILE A 80 0.40 3.61 -11.56
CA ILE A 80 0.51 2.77 -10.36
C ILE A 80 1.00 1.41 -10.84
N GLN A 81 2.28 1.16 -10.66
CA GLN A 81 2.98 0.01 -11.19
C GLN A 81 3.58 -0.83 -10.08
N CYS A 82 3.54 -2.14 -10.27
CA CYS A 82 4.35 -3.08 -9.51
C CYS A 82 5.11 -3.97 -10.48
N ARG A 83 6.46 -3.93 -10.42
CA ARG A 83 7.32 -4.81 -11.21
C ARG A 83 8.14 -5.70 -10.30
N ILE A 84 8.06 -7.00 -10.51
CA ILE A 84 8.70 -8.02 -9.69
C ILE A 84 9.65 -8.83 -10.56
N TYR A 85 10.93 -8.81 -10.20
CA TYR A 85 11.97 -9.59 -10.84
C TYR A 85 12.18 -10.89 -10.07
N GLY A 86 11.79 -12.01 -10.66
CA GLY A 86 12.01 -13.35 -10.15
C GLY A 86 13.14 -14.07 -10.87
N THR A 87 13.49 -15.24 -10.41
CA THR A 87 14.54 -16.07 -10.99
C THR A 87 14.15 -16.71 -12.34
N GLU A 88 12.84 -16.90 -12.57
CA GLU A 88 12.30 -17.53 -13.77
C GLU A 88 11.54 -16.56 -14.67
N GLY A 89 11.37 -15.32 -14.24
CA GLY A 89 10.66 -14.33 -15.02
C GLY A 89 10.41 -13.01 -14.26
N THR A 90 9.72 -12.11 -14.95
CA THR A 90 9.36 -10.80 -14.42
C THR A 90 7.85 -10.62 -14.54
N ILE A 91 7.21 -10.22 -13.45
CA ILE A 91 5.82 -9.79 -13.42
C ILE A 91 5.79 -8.27 -13.55
N ASP A 92 4.97 -7.76 -14.44
CA ASP A 92 4.73 -6.33 -14.63
C ASP A 92 3.24 -6.04 -14.57
N THR A 93 2.83 -5.22 -13.63
CA THR A 93 1.43 -4.86 -13.40
C THR A 93 1.24 -3.37 -13.45
N HIS A 94 0.14 -2.93 -14.06
CA HIS A 94 -0.29 -1.54 -14.10
C HIS A 94 -1.74 -1.43 -13.62
N TYR A 95 -2.04 -0.41 -12.84
CA TYR A 95 -3.39 -0.25 -12.25
C TYR A 95 -4.48 -0.04 -13.30
N GLY A 96 -4.21 0.71 -14.34
CA GLY A 96 -5.11 0.94 -15.47
C GLY A 96 -4.61 0.34 -16.78
N GLY A 97 -3.72 -0.63 -16.73
CA GLY A 97 -3.01 -1.13 -17.89
C GLY A 97 -2.88 -2.66 -17.92
N PRO A 98 -1.93 -3.16 -18.70
CA PRO A 98 -1.73 -4.60 -18.87
C PRO A 98 -1.11 -5.23 -17.62
N VAL A 99 -1.40 -6.51 -17.45
CA VAL A 99 -0.67 -7.41 -16.56
C VAL A 99 0.09 -8.40 -17.44
N VAL A 100 1.40 -8.47 -17.30
CA VAL A 100 2.27 -9.30 -18.14
C VAL A 100 3.22 -10.10 -17.25
N VAL A 101 3.40 -11.37 -17.57
CA VAL A 101 4.48 -12.20 -17.05
C VAL A 101 5.46 -12.47 -18.19
N HIS A 102 6.67 -11.98 -18.05
CA HIS A 102 7.77 -12.20 -18.97
C HIS A 102 8.56 -13.44 -18.50
N CYS A 103 8.37 -14.55 -19.17
CA CYS A 103 9.07 -15.81 -18.97
C CYS A 103 9.08 -16.58 -20.31
N ASP A 104 9.57 -17.82 -20.33
CA ASP A 104 9.59 -18.64 -21.54
C ASP A 104 8.17 -18.81 -22.10
N ASP A 105 7.19 -19.09 -21.24
CA ASP A 105 5.76 -19.12 -21.57
C ASP A 105 5.10 -17.79 -21.23
N LYS A 106 5.36 -16.78 -22.05
CA LYS A 106 4.86 -15.42 -21.83
C LYS A 106 3.34 -15.37 -21.62
N TYR A 107 2.90 -14.83 -20.51
CA TYR A 107 1.50 -14.59 -20.20
C TYR A 107 1.15 -13.10 -20.36
N ASN A 108 0.14 -12.81 -21.15
CA ASN A 108 -0.45 -11.50 -21.29
C ASN A 108 -1.82 -11.51 -20.63
N GLY A 109 -1.90 -11.14 -19.37
CA GLY A 109 -3.07 -11.29 -18.50
C GLY A 109 -4.24 -10.34 -18.77
N GLY A 110 -4.20 -9.56 -19.84
CA GLY A 110 -5.26 -8.61 -20.15
C GLY A 110 -5.14 -7.29 -19.38
N GLN A 111 -6.23 -6.53 -19.36
CA GLN A 111 -6.27 -5.19 -18.76
C GLN A 111 -7.16 -5.14 -17.54
N THR A 112 -6.78 -4.31 -16.58
CA THR A 112 -7.50 -4.09 -15.31
C THR A 112 -8.55 -2.98 -15.40
N SER A 113 -9.04 -2.64 -16.58
CA SER A 113 -9.86 -1.45 -16.86
C SER A 113 -11.20 -1.36 -16.13
N ARG A 114 -11.74 -2.46 -15.60
CA ARG A 114 -13.06 -2.52 -14.93
C ARG A 114 -12.99 -2.84 -13.44
N ILE A 115 -11.82 -2.69 -12.83
CA ILE A 115 -11.60 -3.08 -11.42
C ILE A 115 -12.57 -2.41 -10.45
N TYR A 116 -12.94 -1.15 -10.67
CA TYR A 116 -13.87 -0.45 -9.78
C TYR A 116 -15.27 -1.06 -9.81
N ALA A 117 -15.83 -1.27 -10.99
CA ALA A 117 -17.18 -1.80 -11.13
C ALA A 117 -17.25 -3.27 -10.70
N GLU A 118 -16.39 -4.10 -11.25
CA GLU A 118 -16.38 -5.55 -10.98
C GLU A 118 -15.90 -5.87 -9.57
N GLY A 119 -14.88 -5.16 -9.07
CA GLY A 119 -14.36 -5.34 -7.73
C GLY A 119 -15.40 -5.01 -6.66
N VAL A 120 -16.13 -3.90 -6.80
CA VAL A 120 -17.21 -3.52 -5.86
C VAL A 120 -18.34 -4.54 -5.90
N GLU A 121 -18.79 -4.92 -7.09
CA GLU A 121 -19.88 -5.89 -7.25
C GLU A 121 -19.51 -7.26 -6.64
N ASN A 122 -18.31 -7.75 -6.92
CA ASN A 122 -17.82 -9.04 -6.40
C ASN A 122 -17.64 -8.99 -4.88
N ASN A 123 -17.15 -7.89 -4.33
CA ASN A 123 -16.99 -7.72 -2.89
C ASN A 123 -18.34 -7.75 -2.17
N VAL A 124 -19.35 -7.04 -2.69
CA VAL A 124 -20.71 -7.05 -2.13
C VAL A 124 -21.34 -8.45 -2.22
N LYS A 125 -21.19 -9.13 -3.36
CA LYS A 125 -21.66 -10.52 -3.54
C LYS A 125 -21.02 -11.48 -2.53
N ALA A 126 -19.71 -11.43 -2.38
CA ALA A 126 -18.97 -12.28 -1.45
C ALA A 126 -19.36 -12.01 0.00
N PHE A 127 -19.52 -10.76 0.38
CA PHE A 127 -19.96 -10.38 1.71
C PHE A 127 -21.39 -10.87 2.00
N HIS A 128 -22.32 -10.67 1.06
CA HIS A 128 -23.68 -11.20 1.19
C HIS A 128 -23.71 -12.71 1.30
N ALA A 129 -22.93 -13.42 0.48
CA ALA A 129 -22.86 -14.87 0.51
C ALA A 129 -22.33 -15.38 1.87
N SER A 130 -21.32 -14.74 2.46
CA SER A 130 -20.79 -15.11 3.77
C SER A 130 -21.87 -15.00 4.87
N ILE A 131 -22.68 -13.93 4.83
CA ILE A 131 -23.77 -13.74 5.80
C ILE A 131 -24.83 -14.86 5.66
N VAL A 132 -25.26 -15.13 4.42
CA VAL A 132 -26.29 -16.16 4.16
C VAL A 132 -25.84 -17.56 4.56
N GLN A 133 -24.55 -17.85 4.34
CA GLN A 133 -23.95 -19.16 4.68
C GLN A 133 -23.55 -19.28 6.15
N GLY A 134 -23.59 -18.18 6.92
CA GLY A 134 -23.08 -18.15 8.29
C GLY A 134 -21.57 -18.32 8.39
N ASP A 135 -20.83 -18.03 7.30
CA ASP A 135 -19.38 -18.06 7.28
C ASP A 135 -18.82 -16.69 7.69
N PHE A 136 -18.27 -16.64 8.89
CA PHE A 136 -17.63 -15.45 9.45
C PHE A 136 -16.10 -15.50 9.35
N SER A 137 -15.55 -16.53 8.74
CA SER A 137 -14.12 -16.60 8.44
C SER A 137 -13.80 -15.71 7.24
N ASN A 138 -13.02 -14.65 7.45
CA ASN A 138 -12.56 -13.80 6.36
C ASN A 138 -11.05 -13.96 6.17
N PRO A 139 -10.60 -14.65 5.11
CA PRO A 139 -9.19 -14.92 4.88
C PRO A 139 -8.39 -13.67 4.50
N THR A 140 -9.06 -12.56 4.17
CA THR A 140 -8.37 -11.32 3.75
C THR A 140 -7.98 -10.41 4.91
N VAL A 141 -8.47 -10.64 6.13
CA VAL A 141 -8.20 -9.75 7.27
C VAL A 141 -6.71 -9.71 7.61
N ALA A 142 -6.09 -10.87 7.81
CA ALA A 142 -4.68 -10.93 8.17
C ALA A 142 -3.74 -10.36 7.08
N PRO A 143 -3.90 -10.69 5.78
CA PRO A 143 -3.17 -10.06 4.70
C PRO A 143 -3.36 -8.54 4.65
N SER A 144 -4.59 -8.03 4.80
CA SER A 144 -4.89 -6.60 4.77
C SER A 144 -4.20 -5.85 5.93
N VAL A 145 -4.20 -6.44 7.13
CA VAL A 145 -3.47 -5.89 8.28
C VAL A 145 -1.97 -5.85 8.00
N ARG A 146 -1.41 -6.91 7.42
CA ARG A 146 0.01 -6.96 7.01
C ARG A 146 0.35 -5.85 6.02
N SER A 147 -0.47 -5.65 5.00
CA SER A 147 -0.26 -4.60 3.99
C SER A 147 -0.32 -3.21 4.63
N ASN A 148 -1.28 -2.97 5.50
CA ASN A 148 -1.39 -1.70 6.22
C ASN A 148 -0.17 -1.45 7.12
N LEU A 149 0.25 -2.44 7.90
CA LEU A 149 1.45 -2.33 8.74
C LEU A 149 2.73 -2.14 7.92
N THR A 150 2.80 -2.69 6.71
CA THR A 150 3.92 -2.43 5.78
C THR A 150 3.99 -0.95 5.41
N THR A 151 2.86 -0.32 5.11
CA THR A 151 2.83 1.13 4.82
C THR A 151 3.24 1.96 6.04
N ILE A 152 2.79 1.56 7.24
CA ILE A 152 3.14 2.23 8.50
C ILE A 152 4.65 2.11 8.78
N LEU A 153 5.25 0.95 8.51
CA LEU A 153 6.69 0.77 8.62
C LEU A 153 7.45 1.71 7.69
N GLY A 154 7.07 1.76 6.42
CA GLY A 154 7.68 2.65 5.43
C GLY A 154 7.53 4.13 5.78
N ARG A 155 6.33 4.53 6.22
CA ARG A 155 6.05 5.88 6.70
C ARG A 155 6.92 6.25 7.90
N THR A 156 7.01 5.36 8.88
CA THR A 156 7.80 5.58 10.09
C THR A 156 9.27 5.76 9.74
N ALA A 157 9.82 4.88 8.90
CA ALA A 157 11.20 4.98 8.42
C ALA A 157 11.46 6.30 7.67
N ALA A 158 10.53 6.70 6.80
CA ALA A 158 10.64 7.95 6.05
C ALA A 158 10.60 9.19 6.95
N TYR A 159 9.71 9.22 7.93
CA TYR A 159 9.58 10.36 8.86
C TYR A 159 10.77 10.50 9.80
N THR A 160 11.31 9.37 10.26
CA THR A 160 12.49 9.37 11.14
C THR A 160 13.79 9.49 10.35
N LYS A 161 13.75 9.32 9.02
CA LYS A 161 14.93 9.27 8.13
C LYS A 161 15.98 8.28 8.63
N SER A 162 15.51 7.15 9.13
CA SER A 162 16.33 6.10 9.73
C SER A 162 15.79 4.73 9.38
N GLU A 163 16.62 3.71 9.57
CA GLU A 163 16.15 2.34 9.52
C GLU A 163 15.21 2.05 10.68
N VAL A 164 14.08 1.41 10.38
CA VAL A 164 13.11 0.93 11.35
C VAL A 164 12.87 -0.54 11.12
N THR A 165 12.97 -1.36 12.16
CA THR A 165 12.62 -2.77 12.07
C THR A 165 11.12 -2.99 12.31
N TRP A 166 10.58 -4.05 11.72
CA TRP A 166 9.20 -4.48 11.99
C TRP A 166 8.94 -4.70 13.48
N THR A 167 9.86 -5.38 14.13
CA THR A 167 9.76 -5.68 15.57
C THR A 167 9.74 -4.43 16.43
N ASP A 168 10.59 -3.44 16.12
CA ASP A 168 10.63 -2.19 16.88
C ASP A 168 9.36 -1.36 16.66
N MET A 169 8.87 -1.29 15.43
CA MET A 169 7.60 -0.63 15.13
C MET A 169 6.44 -1.26 15.92
N MET A 170 6.33 -2.57 15.90
CA MET A 170 5.28 -3.30 16.61
C MET A 170 5.39 -3.15 18.13
N ARG A 171 6.60 -3.13 18.67
CA ARG A 171 6.83 -2.91 20.11
C ARG A 171 6.47 -1.51 20.56
N GLN A 172 6.78 -0.51 19.75
CA GLN A 172 6.46 0.88 20.07
C GLN A 172 4.95 1.16 19.99
N ALA A 173 4.27 0.54 19.03
CA ALA A 173 2.81 0.59 18.81
C ALA A 173 2.19 2.00 19.05
N LYS A 174 2.90 3.04 18.62
CA LYS A 174 2.53 4.43 18.90
C LYS A 174 1.29 4.83 18.12
N ALA A 175 0.19 5.02 18.82
CA ALA A 175 -1.02 5.58 18.24
C ALA A 175 -0.82 7.07 17.91
N TRP A 176 -1.46 7.52 16.85
CA TRP A 176 -1.63 8.94 16.59
C TRP A 176 -2.87 9.46 17.33
N GLU A 177 -2.70 10.53 18.06
CA GLU A 177 -3.80 11.19 18.75
C GLU A 177 -4.44 12.22 17.82
N PHE A 178 -5.75 12.15 17.71
CA PHE A 178 -6.55 13.16 17.02
C PHE A 178 -7.18 14.09 18.06
N PRO A 179 -6.98 15.41 17.94
CA PRO A 179 -7.59 16.36 18.87
C PRO A 179 -9.11 16.45 18.62
N LEU A 180 -9.86 15.66 19.37
CA LEU A 180 -11.33 15.59 19.25
C LEU A 180 -12.04 16.82 19.79
N ASP A 181 -11.37 17.66 20.55
CA ASP A 181 -11.97 18.84 21.19
C ASP A 181 -12.54 19.84 20.17
N ALA A 182 -11.91 19.95 19.01
CA ALA A 182 -12.42 20.78 17.90
C ALA A 182 -13.68 20.23 17.22
N LEU A 183 -14.08 18.99 17.52
CA LEU A 183 -15.31 18.37 16.98
C LEU A 183 -16.48 18.47 17.96
N ARG A 184 -16.23 18.91 19.18
CA ARG A 184 -17.23 19.05 20.24
C ARG A 184 -17.82 20.47 20.38
N ALA A 185 -17.34 21.38 19.55
CA ALA A 185 -17.80 22.78 19.51
C ALA A 185 -18.92 23.01 18.47
#